data_9c79ddd4b42ba3477ed641a75dbfdd9f
#
_entry.id   9c79ddd4b42ba3477ed641a75dbfdd9f
#
_cell.length_a   1.000
_cell.length_b   1.000
_cell.length_c   1.000
_cell.angle_alpha   90.00
_cell.angle_beta   90.00
_cell.angle_gamma   90.00
#
_symmetry.space_group_name_H-M   'P 1'
#
loop_
_entity.id
_entity.type
_entity.pdbx_description
1 polymer ?
#
loop_
_entity_poly.entity_id
_entity_poly.type
_entity_poly.pdbx_seq_one_letter_code
_entity_poly.pdbx_strand_id
1 'polypeptide(L)'
;MNLYFRFVIGCLAFLITTVSFSYPIDSYDDTGIRRLDYYQQSQSGEIKGKKLHEGATLGRYDVFPRLTGFDEDIPKADAKISAKIARLIVSEPENYGVAILDLSDPNAITYAEHNANYRSNVGSVGKVLVALALFAQLRDIYPDDVEKRQDILRNTYVTADKFSLSDHHKVRFWDVAEQSLDHRAIAPGDQGNLYEYLDWALSPSSNAAAAMLQREIILLSHFGQRYPVSEEEAQAFLENTKKTELGAMFLDAMSKPLVELGIDTDKLRQGSFFTRTGKQRVPGTSSYGTPRELIKLLYKMETGKLIDEFSSTELKRLLYLSERRIRYASHPNLHSSAVYFKTGSLYSCQPEEGFECGKYQGNKRNILASLAVVEAPAQNPDYHYLVVVQSNVLRVNSAVAHQTLAARIHKLIKSLHQND
;
A
#
# COMPACT_ATOMS: atom_id res chain seq x y z
N MET A 1 81.72 12.25 -2.96
CA MET A 1 80.79 11.93 -4.05
C MET A 1 79.68 11.10 -3.43
N ASN A 2 78.67 11.77 -2.84
CA ASN A 2 77.60 11.17 -2.04
C ASN A 2 76.34 11.10 -2.88
N LEU A 3 75.88 9.87 -3.21
CA LEU A 3 74.61 9.61 -3.86
C LEU A 3 73.52 9.47 -2.81
N TYR A 4 72.58 10.42 -2.77
CA TYR A 4 71.37 10.30 -1.98
C TYR A 4 70.29 9.57 -2.79
N PHE A 5 69.94 8.36 -2.35
CA PHE A 5 68.78 7.61 -2.84
C PHE A 5 67.51 8.08 -2.09
N ARG A 6 66.61 8.78 -2.78
CA ARG A 6 65.30 9.16 -2.23
C ARG A 6 64.30 8.02 -2.55
N PHE A 7 63.89 7.32 -1.51
CA PHE A 7 62.74 6.40 -1.59
C PHE A 7 61.45 7.24 -1.56
N VAL A 8 60.69 7.20 -2.64
CA VAL A 8 59.30 7.73 -2.70
C VAL A 8 58.38 6.56 -2.36
N ILE A 9 57.83 6.56 -1.16
CA ILE A 9 56.76 5.65 -0.74
C ILE A 9 55.45 6.23 -1.29
N GLY A 10 54.94 5.65 -2.38
CA GLY A 10 53.62 5.95 -2.90
C GLY A 10 52.56 5.25 -2.02
N CYS A 11 51.86 6.00 -1.18
CA CYS A 11 50.61 5.51 -0.57
C CYS A 11 49.54 5.38 -1.62
N LEU A 12 49.26 4.16 -2.07
CA LEU A 12 48.03 3.84 -2.79
C LEU A 12 46.88 3.86 -1.78
N ALA A 13 46.13 4.97 -1.73
CA ALA A 13 44.87 5.01 -1.03
C ALA A 13 43.85 4.16 -1.84
N PHE A 14 43.60 2.96 -1.38
CA PHE A 14 42.42 2.20 -1.82
C PHE A 14 41.18 2.96 -1.36
N LEU A 15 40.55 3.70 -2.25
CA LEU A 15 39.18 4.17 -2.09
C LEU A 15 38.29 2.91 -2.11
N ILE A 16 38.02 2.36 -0.93
CA ILE A 16 36.90 1.44 -0.74
C ILE A 16 35.66 2.29 -0.94
N THR A 17 35.13 2.31 -2.16
CA THR A 17 33.77 2.75 -2.38
C THR A 17 32.86 1.74 -1.69
N THR A 18 32.50 2.05 -0.45
CA THR A 18 31.36 1.39 0.19
C THR A 18 30.15 1.71 -0.68
N VAL A 19 29.74 0.74 -1.50
CA VAL A 19 28.44 0.79 -2.16
C VAL A 19 27.43 0.76 -1.03
N SER A 20 26.96 1.92 -0.65
CA SER A 20 25.85 2.05 0.30
C SER A 20 24.61 1.47 -0.38
N PHE A 21 24.28 0.24 -0.05
CA PHE A 21 23.01 -0.37 -0.44
C PHE A 21 21.90 0.26 0.40
N SER A 22 21.35 1.34 -0.09
CA SER A 22 20.25 2.05 0.52
C SER A 22 18.94 1.47 -0.02
N TYR A 23 18.17 0.74 0.83
CA TYR A 23 16.90 0.13 0.46
C TYR A 23 15.82 0.51 1.48
N PRO A 24 14.49 0.57 1.16
CA PRO A 24 13.47 0.52 2.19
C PRO A 24 13.54 -0.76 3.03
N ILE A 25 14.20 -1.79 2.50
CA ILE A 25 14.59 -2.99 3.24
C ILE A 25 15.64 -2.71 4.33
N ASP A 26 16.28 -1.55 4.35
CA ASP A 26 17.14 -1.06 5.45
C ASP A 26 16.34 -0.52 6.65
N SER A 27 15.01 -0.55 6.59
CA SER A 27 14.13 -0.04 7.64
C SER A 27 13.83 -1.02 8.77
N TYR A 28 14.52 -2.17 8.84
CA TYR A 28 14.29 -3.14 9.93
C TYR A 28 14.52 -2.51 11.30
N ASP A 29 15.62 -1.80 11.48
CA ASP A 29 15.98 -1.17 12.75
C ASP A 29 14.98 -0.09 13.20
N ASP A 30 14.27 0.53 12.25
CA ASP A 30 13.30 1.59 12.54
C ASP A 30 11.88 1.05 12.76
N THR A 31 11.52 -0.02 12.05
CA THR A 31 10.15 -0.53 12.04
C THR A 31 9.98 -1.85 12.79
N GLY A 32 11.05 -2.63 12.95
CA GLY A 32 10.98 -3.99 13.47
C GLY A 32 10.27 -4.97 12.54
N ILE A 33 10.05 -4.62 11.25
CA ILE A 33 9.48 -5.54 10.25
C ILE A 33 10.54 -6.60 9.92
N ARG A 34 10.46 -7.76 10.57
CA ARG A 34 11.51 -8.80 10.53
C ARG A 34 11.85 -9.29 9.12
N ARG A 35 10.89 -9.41 8.21
CA ARG A 35 11.16 -9.83 6.84
C ARG A 35 12.07 -8.87 6.04
N LEU A 36 12.25 -7.61 6.48
CA LEU A 36 13.16 -6.66 5.83
C LEU A 36 14.61 -7.09 6.02
N ASP A 37 14.98 -7.58 7.21
CA ASP A 37 16.28 -8.19 7.47
C ASP A 37 16.55 -9.37 6.50
N TYR A 38 15.59 -10.29 6.31
CA TYR A 38 15.69 -11.34 5.29
C TYR A 38 15.98 -10.78 3.89
N TYR A 39 15.26 -9.74 3.47
CA TYR A 39 15.48 -9.17 2.14
C TYR A 39 16.82 -8.47 2.03
N GLN A 40 17.27 -7.77 3.05
CA GLN A 40 18.57 -7.13 3.10
C GLN A 40 19.70 -8.16 2.91
N GLN A 41 19.69 -9.21 3.71
CA GLN A 41 20.66 -10.31 3.60
C GLN A 41 20.57 -11.04 2.24
N SER A 42 19.35 -11.20 1.70
CA SER A 42 19.17 -11.79 0.37
C SER A 42 19.70 -10.89 -0.75
N GLN A 43 19.56 -9.56 -0.66
CA GLN A 43 20.08 -8.63 -1.66
C GLN A 43 21.62 -8.52 -1.58
N SER A 44 22.22 -8.49 -0.39
CA SER A 44 23.68 -8.51 -0.19
C SER A 44 24.32 -9.81 -0.68
N GLY A 45 23.57 -10.91 -0.66
CA GLY A 45 24.04 -12.25 -1.03
C GLY A 45 24.55 -13.06 0.16
N GLU A 46 24.35 -12.58 1.38
CA GLU A 46 24.65 -13.31 2.62
C GLU A 46 23.82 -14.59 2.74
N ILE A 47 22.55 -14.52 2.29
CA ILE A 47 21.68 -15.68 2.18
C ILE A 47 21.13 -15.86 0.77
N LYS A 48 20.75 -17.09 0.43
CA LYS A 48 20.07 -17.38 -0.84
C LYS A 48 18.62 -16.90 -0.78
N GLY A 49 18.26 -15.98 -1.66
CA GLY A 49 16.92 -15.43 -1.72
C GLY A 49 16.56 -14.83 -3.08
N LYS A 50 15.35 -14.29 -3.17
CA LYS A 50 14.87 -13.66 -4.41
C LYS A 50 15.43 -12.24 -4.52
N LYS A 51 16.09 -11.94 -5.65
CA LYS A 51 16.48 -10.58 -5.99
C LYS A 51 15.28 -9.72 -6.37
N LEU A 52 15.29 -8.47 -5.95
CA LEU A 52 14.29 -7.47 -6.30
C LEU A 52 14.56 -6.87 -7.69
N HIS A 53 13.55 -6.25 -8.29
CA HIS A 53 13.73 -5.45 -9.49
C HIS A 53 14.44 -4.14 -9.13
N GLU A 54 15.15 -3.54 -10.10
CA GLU A 54 15.86 -2.28 -9.94
C GLU A 54 14.99 -1.19 -9.29
N GLY A 55 13.78 -0.97 -9.80
CA GLY A 55 12.86 0.01 -9.23
C GLY A 55 12.25 -0.37 -7.87
N ALA A 56 12.66 -1.49 -7.25
CA ALA A 56 12.24 -1.91 -5.92
C ALA A 56 13.41 -1.88 -4.90
N THR A 57 14.43 -1.07 -5.17
CA THR A 57 15.69 -1.02 -4.41
C THR A 57 16.01 0.35 -3.81
N LEU A 58 15.02 1.25 -3.73
CA LEU A 58 15.16 2.55 -3.07
C LEU A 58 15.34 2.40 -1.56
N GLY A 59 16.16 3.27 -0.97
CA GLY A 59 16.36 3.38 0.45
C GLY A 59 15.20 4.05 1.18
N ARG A 60 15.17 3.93 2.51
CA ARG A 60 14.17 4.58 3.36
C ARG A 60 14.07 6.08 3.11
N TYR A 61 15.21 6.73 2.95
CA TYR A 61 15.28 8.18 2.75
C TYR A 61 14.97 8.62 1.32
N ASP A 62 14.91 7.70 0.36
CA ASP A 62 14.54 7.96 -1.03
C ASP A 62 13.02 7.92 -1.24
N VAL A 63 12.27 7.34 -0.28
CA VAL A 63 10.82 7.17 -0.32
C VAL A 63 10.14 8.19 0.57
N PHE A 64 9.60 9.24 -0.04
CA PHE A 64 8.89 10.35 0.61
C PHE A 64 7.86 10.97 -0.35
N PRO A 65 6.86 11.69 0.16
CA PRO A 65 5.94 12.47 -0.65
C PRO A 65 6.68 13.55 -1.46
N ARG A 66 6.52 13.55 -2.79
CA ARG A 66 7.31 14.46 -3.68
C ARG A 66 6.77 15.89 -3.75
N LEU A 67 5.54 16.11 -3.30
CA LEU A 67 4.85 17.40 -3.35
C LEU A 67 4.53 17.96 -1.95
N THR A 68 5.33 17.62 -0.95
CA THR A 68 5.15 18.15 0.42
C THR A 68 5.08 19.68 0.39
N GLY A 69 4.04 20.23 1.00
CA GLY A 69 3.81 21.68 1.04
C GLY A 69 3.06 22.24 -0.19
N PHE A 70 2.82 21.44 -1.23
CA PHE A 70 2.00 21.86 -2.37
C PHE A 70 0.53 21.99 -1.95
N ASP A 71 -0.12 23.10 -2.33
CA ASP A 71 -1.45 23.47 -1.81
C ASP A 71 -2.53 23.63 -2.88
N GLU A 72 -2.26 23.25 -4.10
CA GLU A 72 -3.25 23.32 -5.17
C GLU A 72 -4.21 22.13 -5.13
N ASP A 73 -5.44 22.38 -5.56
CA ASP A 73 -6.43 21.32 -5.76
C ASP A 73 -6.15 20.55 -7.07
N ILE A 74 -6.69 19.32 -7.14
CA ILE A 74 -6.66 18.55 -8.39
C ILE A 74 -7.39 19.34 -9.48
N PRO A 75 -6.74 19.62 -10.62
CA PRO A 75 -7.34 20.40 -11.69
C PRO A 75 -8.56 19.70 -12.32
N LYS A 76 -9.31 20.43 -13.13
CA LYS A 76 -10.39 19.82 -13.94
C LYS A 76 -9.80 18.82 -14.93
N ALA A 77 -10.56 17.77 -15.24
CA ALA A 77 -10.12 16.75 -16.17
C ALA A 77 -9.84 17.32 -17.57
N ASP A 78 -8.64 17.06 -18.08
CA ASP A 78 -8.30 17.38 -19.48
C ASP A 78 -9.07 16.44 -20.43
N ALA A 79 -9.90 17.02 -21.28
CA ALA A 79 -10.76 16.27 -22.18
C ALA A 79 -9.99 15.51 -23.28
N LYS A 80 -8.85 16.05 -23.76
CA LYS A 80 -8.05 15.39 -24.81
C LYS A 80 -7.31 14.20 -24.27
N ILE A 81 -6.71 14.32 -23.08
CA ILE A 81 -5.99 13.22 -22.42
C ILE A 81 -6.99 12.17 -21.94
N SER A 82 -8.14 12.56 -21.39
CA SER A 82 -9.22 11.65 -21.02
C SER A 82 -9.71 10.83 -22.23
N ALA A 83 -9.87 11.44 -23.40
CA ALA A 83 -10.18 10.71 -24.62
C ALA A 83 -9.06 9.73 -25.05
N LYS A 84 -7.78 10.09 -24.84
CA LYS A 84 -6.67 9.14 -25.07
C LYS A 84 -6.75 7.96 -24.11
N ILE A 85 -7.02 8.19 -22.81
CA ILE A 85 -7.17 7.12 -21.80
C ILE A 85 -8.30 6.17 -22.18
N ALA A 86 -9.47 6.67 -22.56
CA ALA A 86 -10.59 5.85 -22.97
C ALA A 86 -10.23 4.89 -24.13
N ARG A 87 -9.39 5.34 -25.07
CA ARG A 87 -8.90 4.53 -26.21
C ARG A 87 -7.89 3.45 -25.81
N LEU A 88 -7.28 3.54 -24.63
CA LEU A 88 -6.39 2.48 -24.13
C LEU A 88 -7.17 1.25 -23.64
N ILE A 89 -8.46 1.41 -23.35
CA ILE A 89 -9.36 0.35 -22.90
C ILE A 89 -9.97 -0.29 -24.14
N VAL A 90 -9.56 -1.52 -24.46
CA VAL A 90 -9.87 -2.15 -25.77
C VAL A 90 -11.25 -2.79 -25.80
N SER A 91 -11.75 -3.25 -24.66
CA SER A 91 -13.05 -3.94 -24.59
C SER A 91 -13.83 -3.50 -23.35
N GLU A 92 -15.16 -3.42 -23.51
CA GLU A 92 -16.11 -3.10 -22.45
C GLU A 92 -15.70 -1.86 -21.60
N PRO A 93 -15.43 -0.69 -22.24
CA PRO A 93 -14.94 0.49 -21.52
C PRO A 93 -15.93 0.99 -20.45
N GLU A 94 -17.22 0.70 -20.59
CA GLU A 94 -18.26 0.98 -19.60
C GLU A 94 -18.05 0.23 -18.27
N ASN A 95 -17.35 -0.91 -18.31
CA ASN A 95 -17.02 -1.74 -17.16
C ASN A 95 -15.67 -1.35 -16.50
N TYR A 96 -15.08 -0.23 -16.93
CA TYR A 96 -13.88 0.36 -16.33
C TYR A 96 -14.16 1.74 -15.73
N GLY A 97 -13.48 2.01 -14.64
CA GLY A 97 -13.27 3.36 -14.11
C GLY A 97 -11.77 3.63 -13.96
N VAL A 98 -11.30 4.76 -14.51
CA VAL A 98 -9.89 5.15 -14.48
C VAL A 98 -9.77 6.61 -14.06
N ALA A 99 -8.81 6.90 -13.19
CA ALA A 99 -8.37 8.26 -12.87
C ALA A 99 -6.83 8.29 -12.88
N ILE A 100 -6.26 9.31 -13.49
CA ILE A 100 -4.82 9.53 -13.60
C ILE A 100 -4.52 10.98 -13.25
N LEU A 101 -3.51 11.21 -12.42
CA LEU A 101 -2.98 12.53 -12.12
C LEU A 101 -1.49 12.51 -12.45
N ASP A 102 -1.12 13.25 -13.49
CA ASP A 102 0.28 13.42 -13.91
C ASP A 102 0.88 14.59 -13.12
N LEU A 103 1.92 14.27 -12.37
CA LEU A 103 2.66 15.16 -11.46
C LEU A 103 4.10 15.36 -11.93
N SER A 104 4.43 14.94 -13.16
CA SER A 104 5.79 15.01 -13.69
C SER A 104 6.31 16.44 -13.78
N ASP A 105 5.43 17.41 -14.06
CA ASP A 105 5.70 18.84 -13.89
C ASP A 105 4.80 19.39 -12.77
N PRO A 106 5.34 19.73 -11.59
CA PRO A 106 4.56 20.31 -10.50
C PRO A 106 3.88 21.64 -10.84
N ASN A 107 4.36 22.38 -11.84
CA ASN A 107 3.78 23.63 -12.28
C ASN A 107 2.65 23.45 -13.31
N ALA A 108 2.50 22.23 -13.84
CA ALA A 108 1.53 21.90 -14.89
C ALA A 108 0.84 20.56 -14.64
N ILE A 109 0.36 20.35 -13.41
CA ILE A 109 -0.35 19.12 -13.01
C ILE A 109 -1.54 18.87 -13.95
N THR A 110 -1.63 17.66 -14.47
CA THR A 110 -2.69 17.26 -15.40
C THR A 110 -3.52 16.12 -14.86
N TYR A 111 -4.83 16.32 -14.77
CA TYR A 111 -5.79 15.29 -14.40
C TYR A 111 -6.57 14.79 -15.61
N ALA A 112 -6.72 13.48 -15.72
CA ALA A 112 -7.50 12.84 -16.77
C ALA A 112 -8.26 11.63 -16.24
N GLU A 113 -9.44 11.34 -16.81
CA GLU A 113 -10.31 10.31 -16.28
C GLU A 113 -11.16 9.62 -17.35
N HIS A 114 -11.59 8.40 -17.03
CA HIS A 114 -12.64 7.66 -17.72
C HIS A 114 -13.56 7.03 -16.68
N ASN A 115 -14.87 7.32 -16.71
CA ASN A 115 -15.84 6.83 -15.72
C ASN A 115 -15.35 6.93 -14.26
N ALA A 116 -14.72 8.04 -13.86
CA ALA A 116 -14.08 8.17 -12.55
C ALA A 116 -15.04 8.06 -11.36
N ASN A 117 -16.35 8.13 -11.60
CA ASN A 117 -17.40 7.86 -10.60
C ASN A 117 -17.86 6.38 -10.62
N TYR A 118 -17.22 5.50 -11.39
CA TYR A 118 -17.52 4.07 -11.39
C TYR A 118 -17.35 3.49 -9.99
N ARG A 119 -18.47 3.16 -9.34
CA ARG A 119 -18.49 2.71 -7.95
C ARG A 119 -18.49 1.18 -7.90
N SER A 120 -17.46 0.60 -7.32
CA SER A 120 -17.36 -0.85 -7.12
C SER A 120 -16.77 -1.18 -5.76
N ASN A 121 -16.87 -2.46 -5.35
CA ASN A 121 -16.15 -2.91 -4.17
C ASN A 121 -14.64 -2.90 -4.45
N VAL A 122 -13.89 -2.21 -3.61
CA VAL A 122 -12.43 -2.05 -3.79
C VAL A 122 -11.60 -3.25 -3.31
N GLY A 123 -12.24 -4.25 -2.70
CA GLY A 123 -11.55 -5.42 -2.17
C GLY A 123 -10.41 -5.03 -1.22
N SER A 124 -9.24 -5.62 -1.44
CA SER A 124 -8.07 -5.35 -0.58
C SER A 124 -7.45 -3.96 -0.73
N VAL A 125 -7.91 -3.10 -1.66
CA VAL A 125 -7.52 -1.68 -1.66
C VAL A 125 -8.04 -0.99 -0.40
N GLY A 126 -9.16 -1.44 0.17
CA GLY A 126 -9.68 -0.96 1.45
C GLY A 126 -8.72 -1.10 2.64
N LYS A 127 -7.65 -1.90 2.54
CA LYS A 127 -6.61 -2.00 3.57
C LYS A 127 -5.74 -0.74 3.67
N VAL A 128 -5.69 0.06 2.62
CA VAL A 128 -5.11 1.41 2.67
C VAL A 128 -5.91 2.30 3.62
N LEU A 129 -7.25 2.16 3.62
CA LEU A 129 -8.11 2.90 4.55
C LEU A 129 -7.96 2.41 6.00
N VAL A 130 -7.64 1.12 6.21
CA VAL A 130 -7.31 0.61 7.55
C VAL A 130 -6.02 1.24 8.06
N ALA A 131 -4.97 1.29 7.24
CA ALA A 131 -3.73 1.98 7.60
C ALA A 131 -3.96 3.47 7.89
N LEU A 132 -4.74 4.15 7.04
CA LEU A 132 -5.14 5.54 7.25
C LEU A 132 -5.83 5.74 8.61
N ALA A 133 -6.79 4.88 8.95
CA ALA A 133 -7.53 4.98 10.21
C ALA A 133 -6.62 4.74 11.43
N LEU A 134 -5.66 3.80 11.33
CA LEU A 134 -4.68 3.59 12.40
C LEU A 134 -3.81 4.81 12.63
N PHE A 135 -3.26 5.40 11.56
CA PHE A 135 -2.46 6.62 11.65
C PHE A 135 -3.28 7.81 12.18
N ALA A 136 -4.56 7.92 11.79
CA ALA A 136 -5.44 8.96 12.28
C ALA A 136 -5.70 8.84 13.79
N GLN A 137 -5.98 7.63 14.29
CA GLN A 137 -6.14 7.40 15.73
C GLN A 137 -4.87 7.76 16.50
N LEU A 138 -3.70 7.38 16.01
CA LEU A 138 -2.43 7.73 16.64
C LEU A 138 -2.18 9.24 16.65
N ARG A 139 -2.50 9.95 15.55
CA ARG A 139 -2.41 11.41 15.48
C ARG A 139 -3.37 12.09 16.47
N ASP A 140 -4.60 11.61 16.57
CA ASP A 140 -5.61 12.19 17.47
C ASP A 140 -5.22 12.03 18.93
N ILE A 141 -4.54 10.93 19.29
CA ILE A 141 -4.07 10.67 20.65
C ILE A 141 -2.77 11.42 20.97
N TYR A 142 -1.86 11.53 19.99
CA TYR A 142 -0.54 12.15 20.12
C TYR A 142 -0.28 13.12 18.95
N PRO A 143 -0.97 14.29 18.92
CA PRO A 143 -0.94 15.17 17.75
C PRO A 143 0.46 15.76 17.48
N ASP A 144 1.19 16.11 18.53
CA ASP A 144 2.49 16.79 18.43
C ASP A 144 3.68 15.86 18.73
N ASP A 145 3.43 14.57 18.99
CA ASP A 145 4.47 13.61 19.39
C ASP A 145 4.60 12.47 18.34
N VAL A 146 5.31 12.78 17.25
CA VAL A 146 5.61 11.81 16.17
C VAL A 146 6.45 10.65 16.70
N GLU A 147 7.42 10.92 17.60
CA GLU A 147 8.28 9.88 18.16
C GLU A 147 7.46 8.87 18.95
N LYS A 148 6.47 9.33 19.73
CA LYS A 148 5.57 8.46 20.48
C LYS A 148 4.70 7.61 19.55
N ARG A 149 4.20 8.19 18.45
CA ARG A 149 3.44 7.45 17.43
C ARG A 149 4.29 6.35 16.78
N GLN A 150 5.53 6.67 16.45
CA GLN A 150 6.48 5.70 15.89
C GLN A 150 6.84 4.61 16.91
N ASP A 151 7.08 5.00 18.16
CA ASP A 151 7.32 4.05 19.26
C ASP A 151 6.18 3.05 19.43
N ILE A 152 4.92 3.52 19.43
CA ILE A 152 3.74 2.65 19.51
C ILE A 152 3.68 1.70 18.31
N LEU A 153 3.90 2.18 17.09
CA LEU A 153 3.90 1.33 15.90
C LEU A 153 4.97 0.23 15.95
N ARG A 154 6.15 0.56 16.47
CA ARG A 154 7.30 -0.33 16.53
C ARG A 154 7.27 -1.31 17.70
N ASN A 155 6.86 -0.84 18.89
CA ASN A 155 7.05 -1.55 20.14
C ASN A 155 5.77 -2.14 20.72
N THR A 156 4.60 -1.90 20.12
CA THR A 156 3.36 -2.59 20.48
C THR A 156 3.26 -3.91 19.71
N TYR A 157 3.47 -5.00 20.43
CA TYR A 157 3.28 -6.34 19.89
C TYR A 157 1.85 -6.81 20.09
N VAL A 158 1.23 -7.23 18.99
CA VAL A 158 -0.14 -7.73 18.93
C VAL A 158 -0.10 -9.24 18.73
N THR A 159 -0.81 -9.97 19.59
CA THR A 159 -0.99 -11.41 19.45
C THR A 159 -2.26 -11.69 18.63
N ALA A 160 -2.12 -12.42 17.54
CA ALA A 160 -3.26 -12.80 16.70
C ALA A 160 -4.25 -13.65 17.52
N ASP A 161 -5.52 -13.30 17.43
CA ASP A 161 -6.61 -13.99 18.10
C ASP A 161 -7.67 -14.51 17.12
N LYS A 162 -8.89 -14.74 17.59
CA LYS A 162 -10.04 -15.17 16.77
C LYS A 162 -10.38 -14.23 15.61
N PHE A 163 -10.02 -12.94 15.67
CA PHE A 163 -10.21 -11.98 14.56
C PHE A 163 -9.36 -12.33 13.33
N SER A 164 -8.25 -13.05 13.49
CA SER A 164 -7.38 -13.48 12.40
C SER A 164 -7.93 -14.66 11.57
N LEU A 165 -8.92 -15.37 12.09
CA LEU A 165 -9.42 -16.61 11.48
C LEU A 165 -10.11 -16.38 10.12
N SER A 166 -10.16 -17.43 9.30
CA SER A 166 -10.77 -17.46 7.95
C SER A 166 -9.97 -16.73 6.87
N ASP A 167 -8.68 -16.53 7.05
CA ASP A 167 -7.76 -16.07 6.00
C ASP A 167 -6.87 -17.22 5.50
N HIS A 168 -6.48 -17.14 4.23
CA HIS A 168 -5.58 -18.09 3.57
C HIS A 168 -4.35 -17.41 2.95
N HIS A 169 -4.25 -16.07 3.08
CA HIS A 169 -3.07 -15.34 2.62
C HIS A 169 -1.87 -15.71 3.48
N LYS A 170 -0.78 -16.06 2.82
CA LYS A 170 0.48 -16.38 3.51
C LYS A 170 1.29 -15.12 3.70
N VAL A 171 1.90 -14.99 4.87
CA VAL A 171 2.86 -13.95 5.24
C VAL A 171 4.21 -14.57 5.56
N ARG A 172 5.27 -13.78 5.51
CA ARG A 172 6.61 -14.23 5.88
C ARG A 172 6.85 -13.97 7.35
N PHE A 173 7.15 -15.05 8.07
CA PHE A 173 7.71 -15.01 9.41
C PHE A 173 9.21 -15.25 9.29
N TRP A 174 10.00 -14.23 9.53
CA TRP A 174 11.44 -14.34 9.58
C TRP A 174 11.90 -14.35 11.03
N ASP A 175 12.59 -15.40 11.43
CA ASP A 175 13.27 -15.46 12.72
C ASP A 175 14.70 -14.95 12.53
N VAL A 176 14.98 -13.79 13.11
CA VAL A 176 16.28 -13.10 12.98
C VAL A 176 17.40 -13.87 13.68
N ALA A 177 17.10 -14.53 14.81
CA ALA A 177 18.09 -15.29 15.59
C ALA A 177 18.44 -16.62 14.91
N GLU A 178 17.40 -17.35 14.47
CA GLU A 178 17.55 -18.67 13.83
C GLU A 178 17.79 -18.56 12.32
N GLN A 179 17.69 -17.35 11.74
CA GLN A 179 17.78 -17.09 10.30
C GLN A 179 16.89 -18.04 9.47
N SER A 180 15.70 -18.28 9.98
CA SER A 180 14.74 -19.18 9.38
C SER A 180 13.51 -18.46 8.87
N LEU A 181 13.04 -18.86 7.68
CA LEU A 181 11.89 -18.26 7.01
C LEU A 181 10.73 -19.24 6.95
N ASP A 182 9.62 -18.91 7.61
CA ASP A 182 8.36 -19.61 7.40
C ASP A 182 7.40 -18.75 6.54
N HIS A 183 6.66 -19.38 5.65
CA HIS A 183 5.72 -18.71 4.74
C HIS A 183 4.34 -19.37 4.82
N ARG A 184 3.54 -18.91 5.75
CA ARG A 184 2.23 -19.47 6.09
C ARG A 184 1.20 -18.41 6.42
N ALA A 185 -0.06 -18.80 6.57
CA ALA A 185 -1.10 -17.91 7.08
C ALA A 185 -0.88 -17.58 8.57
N ILE A 186 -1.35 -16.40 8.98
CA ILE A 186 -1.38 -15.99 10.38
C ILE A 186 -2.39 -16.89 11.12
N ALA A 187 -1.98 -17.42 12.25
CA ALA A 187 -2.79 -18.24 13.16
C ALA A 187 -2.90 -17.57 14.53
N PRO A 188 -3.94 -17.89 15.34
CA PRO A 188 -4.01 -17.45 16.73
C PRO A 188 -2.75 -17.83 17.50
N GLY A 189 -2.20 -16.89 18.26
CA GLY A 189 -0.94 -17.00 18.99
C GLY A 189 0.28 -16.40 18.24
N ASP A 190 0.19 -16.15 16.94
CA ASP A 190 1.26 -15.47 16.22
C ASP A 190 1.39 -14.02 16.66
N GLN A 191 2.63 -13.54 16.77
CA GLN A 191 2.94 -12.19 17.22
C GLN A 191 3.69 -11.38 16.18
N GLY A 192 3.34 -10.11 16.11
CA GLY A 192 4.03 -9.08 15.34
C GLY A 192 3.78 -7.71 15.94
N ASN A 193 4.64 -6.74 15.65
CA ASN A 193 4.34 -5.37 16.02
C ASN A 193 3.35 -4.73 15.03
N LEU A 194 2.86 -3.51 15.31
CA LEU A 194 1.88 -2.86 14.44
C LEU A 194 2.43 -2.59 13.03
N TYR A 195 3.72 -2.28 12.88
CA TYR A 195 4.33 -2.16 11.54
C TYR A 195 4.33 -3.48 10.77
N GLU A 196 4.59 -4.62 11.41
CA GLU A 196 4.50 -5.92 10.76
C GLU A 196 3.06 -6.24 10.32
N TYR A 197 2.07 -5.94 11.15
CA TYR A 197 0.67 -6.11 10.78
C TYR A 197 0.26 -5.20 9.62
N LEU A 198 0.74 -3.94 9.58
CA LEU A 198 0.56 -3.04 8.43
C LEU A 198 1.20 -3.62 7.17
N ASP A 199 2.43 -4.09 7.27
CA ASP A 199 3.14 -4.72 6.19
C ASP A 199 2.43 -5.99 5.69
N TRP A 200 2.05 -6.89 6.57
CA TRP A 200 1.30 -8.10 6.21
C TRP A 200 -0.07 -7.79 5.59
N ALA A 201 -0.72 -6.73 6.01
CA ALA A 201 -1.99 -6.29 5.40
C ALA A 201 -1.79 -5.68 4.01
N LEU A 202 -0.74 -4.90 3.78
CA LEU A 202 -0.54 -4.15 2.55
C LEU A 202 0.27 -4.93 1.51
N SER A 203 1.36 -5.59 1.87
CA SER A 203 2.26 -6.29 0.97
C SER A 203 1.69 -7.65 0.50
N PRO A 204 1.61 -8.73 1.31
CA PRO A 204 0.99 -9.98 0.89
C PRO A 204 -0.54 -9.91 0.88
N SER A 205 -1.10 -8.82 1.40
CA SER A 205 -2.55 -8.57 1.42
C SER A 205 -3.33 -9.49 2.37
N SER A 206 -2.76 -9.87 3.53
CA SER A 206 -3.42 -10.70 4.53
C SER A 206 -4.70 -10.05 5.06
N ASN A 207 -5.80 -10.81 5.04
CA ASN A 207 -7.07 -10.40 5.65
C ASN A 207 -7.01 -10.56 7.18
N ALA A 208 -6.26 -11.54 7.67
CA ALA A 208 -6.02 -11.73 9.10
C ALA A 208 -5.31 -10.50 9.69
N ALA A 209 -4.21 -10.06 9.07
CA ALA A 209 -3.49 -8.87 9.51
C ALA A 209 -4.38 -7.61 9.49
N ALA A 210 -5.13 -7.41 8.41
CA ALA A 210 -6.06 -6.28 8.33
C ALA A 210 -7.16 -6.33 9.40
N ALA A 211 -7.67 -7.51 9.74
CA ALA A 211 -8.68 -7.66 10.79
C ALA A 211 -8.09 -7.42 12.19
N MET A 212 -6.85 -7.83 12.43
CA MET A 212 -6.15 -7.50 13.68
C MET A 212 -5.92 -5.98 13.79
N LEU A 213 -5.48 -5.30 12.73
CA LEU A 213 -5.38 -3.83 12.72
C LEU A 213 -6.73 -3.15 12.98
N GLN A 214 -7.83 -3.67 12.41
CA GLN A 214 -9.17 -3.14 12.67
C GLN A 214 -9.60 -3.35 14.14
N ARG A 215 -9.14 -4.45 14.78
CA ARG A 215 -9.30 -4.66 16.22
C ARG A 215 -8.52 -3.59 17.01
N GLU A 216 -7.26 -3.36 16.66
CA GLU A 216 -6.42 -2.37 17.34
C GLU A 216 -6.93 -0.93 17.18
N ILE A 217 -7.51 -0.60 16.03
CA ILE A 217 -8.17 0.71 15.82
C ILE A 217 -9.34 0.92 16.81
N ILE A 218 -10.15 -0.11 17.07
CA ILE A 218 -11.22 -0.04 18.06
C ILE A 218 -10.62 0.13 19.47
N LEU A 219 -9.56 -0.58 19.81
CA LEU A 219 -8.89 -0.46 21.11
C LEU A 219 -8.27 0.93 21.29
N LEU A 220 -7.58 1.46 20.29
CA LEU A 220 -7.05 2.83 20.28
C LEU A 220 -8.17 3.87 20.47
N SER A 221 -9.27 3.72 19.75
CA SER A 221 -10.44 4.60 19.88
C SER A 221 -11.05 4.59 21.28
N HIS A 222 -11.05 3.45 21.97
CA HIS A 222 -11.60 3.29 23.31
C HIS A 222 -10.63 3.72 24.42
N PHE A 223 -9.38 3.22 24.36
CA PHE A 223 -8.42 3.39 25.45
C PHE A 223 -7.61 4.69 25.36
N GLY A 224 -7.52 5.29 24.17
CA GLY A 224 -6.78 6.54 23.97
C GLY A 224 -5.33 6.41 24.44
N GLN A 225 -4.89 7.33 25.30
CA GLN A 225 -3.51 7.34 25.83
C GLN A 225 -3.17 6.14 26.75
N ARG A 226 -4.18 5.36 27.19
CA ARG A 226 -3.93 4.13 27.94
C ARG A 226 -3.52 2.96 27.03
N TYR A 227 -3.67 3.10 25.71
CA TYR A 227 -3.20 2.09 24.77
C TYR A 227 -1.66 2.13 24.65
N PRO A 228 -0.96 0.98 24.58
CA PRO A 228 -1.49 -0.38 24.59
C PRO A 228 -1.94 -0.86 25.98
N VAL A 229 -2.94 -1.74 26.00
CA VAL A 229 -3.44 -2.41 27.21
C VAL A 229 -3.07 -3.89 27.20
N SER A 230 -3.21 -4.58 28.33
CA SER A 230 -2.99 -6.03 28.37
C SER A 230 -3.98 -6.77 27.47
N GLU A 231 -3.60 -7.98 27.02
CA GLU A 231 -4.49 -8.79 26.17
C GLU A 231 -5.78 -9.17 26.92
N GLU A 232 -5.70 -9.39 28.25
CA GLU A 232 -6.84 -9.68 29.10
C GLU A 232 -7.82 -8.48 29.15
N GLU A 233 -7.30 -7.24 29.29
CA GLU A 233 -8.13 -6.03 29.29
C GLU A 233 -8.76 -5.78 27.91
N ALA A 234 -7.98 -5.95 26.83
CA ALA A 234 -8.45 -5.85 25.47
C ALA A 234 -9.57 -6.89 25.18
N GLN A 235 -9.37 -8.15 25.57
CA GLN A 235 -10.36 -9.20 25.38
C GLN A 235 -11.61 -8.95 26.21
N ALA A 236 -11.47 -8.56 27.48
CA ALA A 236 -12.59 -8.23 28.35
C ALA A 236 -13.45 -7.10 27.79
N PHE A 237 -12.83 -6.03 27.28
CA PHE A 237 -13.53 -4.95 26.61
C PHE A 237 -14.28 -5.45 25.36
N LEU A 238 -13.59 -6.15 24.47
CA LEU A 238 -14.20 -6.65 23.24
C LEU A 238 -15.32 -7.67 23.48
N GLU A 239 -15.27 -8.47 24.54
CA GLU A 239 -16.30 -9.46 24.86
C GLU A 239 -17.51 -8.84 25.56
N ASN A 240 -17.30 -7.88 26.47
CA ASN A 240 -18.36 -7.28 27.26
C ASN A 240 -19.09 -6.13 26.53
N THR A 241 -18.45 -5.50 25.52
CA THR A 241 -19.07 -4.41 24.75
C THR A 241 -20.11 -4.97 23.77
N LYS A 242 -21.25 -4.32 23.64
CA LYS A 242 -22.29 -4.72 22.68
C LYS A 242 -21.78 -4.66 21.25
N LYS A 243 -22.19 -5.64 20.42
CA LYS A 243 -21.79 -5.67 18.99
C LYS A 243 -22.12 -4.40 18.24
N THR A 244 -23.29 -3.79 18.50
CA THR A 244 -23.73 -2.55 17.86
C THR A 244 -22.83 -1.37 18.23
N GLU A 245 -22.36 -1.31 19.46
CA GLU A 245 -21.43 -0.30 19.94
C GLU A 245 -20.05 -0.47 19.29
N LEU A 246 -19.50 -1.68 19.28
CA LEU A 246 -18.26 -1.98 18.55
C LEU A 246 -18.37 -1.64 17.06
N GLY A 247 -19.54 -1.92 16.46
CA GLY A 247 -19.82 -1.57 15.06
C GLY A 247 -19.82 -0.06 14.83
N ALA A 248 -20.41 0.71 15.72
CA ALA A 248 -20.44 2.17 15.66
C ALA A 248 -19.02 2.76 15.82
N MET A 249 -18.25 2.30 16.82
CA MET A 249 -16.88 2.73 17.04
C MET A 249 -15.99 2.43 15.81
N PHE A 250 -16.12 1.23 15.25
CA PHE A 250 -15.39 0.85 14.04
C PHE A 250 -15.74 1.75 12.85
N LEU A 251 -17.03 1.97 12.58
CA LEU A 251 -17.45 2.78 11.43
C LEU A 251 -17.05 4.24 11.59
N ASP A 252 -17.11 4.78 12.80
CA ASP A 252 -16.65 6.14 13.11
C ASP A 252 -15.15 6.27 12.87
N ALA A 253 -14.33 5.39 13.47
CA ALA A 253 -12.87 5.40 13.31
C ALA A 253 -12.42 5.24 11.84
N MET A 254 -13.17 4.49 11.02
CA MET A 254 -12.88 4.32 9.60
C MET A 254 -13.34 5.49 8.72
N SER A 255 -14.40 6.23 9.11
CA SER A 255 -14.97 7.29 8.28
C SER A 255 -14.44 8.69 8.64
N LYS A 256 -14.18 8.96 9.92
CA LYS A 256 -13.71 10.26 10.41
C LYS A 256 -12.52 10.81 9.60
N PRO A 257 -11.41 10.07 9.39
CA PRO A 257 -10.27 10.60 8.64
C PRO A 257 -10.61 10.89 7.17
N LEU A 258 -11.54 10.16 6.56
CA LEU A 258 -11.97 10.44 5.19
C LEU A 258 -12.74 11.77 5.11
N VAL A 259 -13.62 12.04 6.08
CA VAL A 259 -14.36 13.31 6.17
C VAL A 259 -13.40 14.47 6.36
N GLU A 260 -12.43 14.34 7.27
CA GLU A 260 -11.40 15.37 7.52
C GLU A 260 -10.57 15.68 6.27
N LEU A 261 -10.32 14.67 5.42
CA LEU A 261 -9.63 14.82 4.14
C LEU A 261 -10.50 15.39 3.00
N GLY A 262 -11.79 15.66 3.24
CA GLY A 262 -12.73 16.08 2.20
C GLY A 262 -13.07 14.97 1.19
N ILE A 263 -12.93 13.71 1.59
CA ILE A 263 -13.31 12.53 0.79
C ILE A 263 -14.80 12.25 0.97
N ASP A 264 -15.50 12.06 -0.13
CA ASP A 264 -16.93 11.71 -0.14
C ASP A 264 -17.12 10.25 0.35
N THR A 265 -17.61 10.10 1.58
CA THR A 265 -17.83 8.77 2.20
C THR A 265 -18.96 7.96 1.57
N ASP A 266 -19.80 8.57 0.74
CA ASP A 266 -20.77 7.85 -0.10
C ASP A 266 -20.12 7.28 -1.36
N LYS A 267 -18.88 7.68 -1.65
CA LYS A 267 -18.10 7.22 -2.80
C LYS A 267 -16.81 6.48 -2.44
N LEU A 268 -16.35 6.56 -1.18
CA LEU A 268 -15.22 5.77 -0.68
C LEU A 268 -15.43 5.37 0.77
N ARG A 269 -15.47 4.06 1.05
CA ARG A 269 -15.65 3.53 2.39
C ARG A 269 -15.09 2.11 2.54
N GLN A 270 -14.40 1.83 3.65
CA GLN A 270 -14.17 0.49 4.18
C GLN A 270 -15.14 0.24 5.33
N GLY A 271 -16.28 -0.38 5.04
CA GLY A 271 -17.40 -0.51 5.98
C GLY A 271 -17.44 -1.84 6.74
N SER A 272 -16.51 -2.77 6.55
CA SER A 272 -16.57 -4.09 7.20
C SER A 272 -15.20 -4.66 7.49
N PHE A 273 -15.12 -5.55 8.46
CA PHE A 273 -13.92 -6.34 8.73
C PHE A 273 -13.52 -7.21 7.53
N PHE A 274 -12.23 -7.57 7.45
CA PHE A 274 -11.72 -8.40 6.36
C PHE A 274 -11.92 -9.90 6.57
N THR A 275 -12.08 -10.35 7.82
CA THR A 275 -12.34 -11.75 8.15
C THR A 275 -13.82 -12.01 8.44
N ARG A 276 -14.25 -13.28 8.33
CA ARG A 276 -15.60 -13.70 8.69
C ARG A 276 -15.86 -13.52 10.19
N THR A 277 -14.90 -13.92 11.01
CA THR A 277 -15.00 -13.83 12.47
C THR A 277 -15.06 -12.37 12.93
N GLY A 278 -14.25 -11.49 12.36
CA GLY A 278 -14.34 -10.05 12.60
C GLY A 278 -15.73 -9.49 12.27
N LYS A 279 -16.31 -9.84 11.12
CA LYS A 279 -17.68 -9.42 10.74
C LYS A 279 -18.78 -9.94 11.67
N GLN A 280 -18.58 -11.14 12.23
CA GLN A 280 -19.53 -11.72 13.19
C GLN A 280 -19.50 -11.01 14.54
N ARG A 281 -18.32 -10.51 14.94
CA ARG A 281 -18.15 -9.81 16.23
C ARG A 281 -18.46 -8.32 16.12
N VAL A 282 -18.04 -7.68 15.03
CA VAL A 282 -18.20 -6.23 14.78
C VAL A 282 -19.05 -6.04 13.54
N PRO A 283 -20.33 -5.75 13.69
CA PRO A 283 -21.21 -5.48 12.55
C PRO A 283 -20.74 -4.25 11.79
N GLY A 284 -20.76 -4.35 10.49
CA GLY A 284 -20.36 -3.27 9.59
C GLY A 284 -21.37 -3.06 8.47
N THR A 285 -20.94 -2.40 7.42
CA THR A 285 -21.73 -2.10 6.22
C THR A 285 -20.93 -2.44 4.95
N SER A 286 -21.42 -2.08 3.77
CA SER A 286 -20.75 -2.32 2.49
C SER A 286 -19.48 -1.49 2.35
N SER A 287 -18.48 -2.05 1.69
CA SER A 287 -17.24 -1.38 1.29
C SER A 287 -17.26 -1.09 -0.20
N TYR A 288 -16.84 0.09 -0.61
CA TYR A 288 -16.78 0.52 -1.99
C TYR A 288 -15.83 1.69 -2.19
N GLY A 289 -15.54 2.00 -3.44
CA GLY A 289 -14.78 3.18 -3.82
C GLY A 289 -14.99 3.56 -5.26
N THR A 290 -14.62 4.78 -5.61
CA THR A 290 -14.55 5.30 -6.97
C THR A 290 -13.12 5.68 -7.31
N PRO A 291 -12.70 5.62 -8.58
CA PRO A 291 -11.37 6.10 -8.98
C PRO A 291 -11.11 7.54 -8.56
N ARG A 292 -12.12 8.41 -8.64
CA ARG A 292 -12.00 9.83 -8.27
C ARG A 292 -11.66 10.04 -6.80
N GLU A 293 -12.32 9.34 -5.88
CA GLU A 293 -12.01 9.51 -4.45
C GLU A 293 -10.70 8.84 -4.06
N LEU A 294 -10.35 7.72 -4.70
CA LEU A 294 -9.07 7.05 -4.47
C LEU A 294 -7.88 7.88 -5.00
N ILE A 295 -8.03 8.60 -6.14
CA ILE A 295 -6.95 9.47 -6.64
C ILE A 295 -6.74 10.67 -5.72
N LYS A 296 -7.81 11.23 -5.14
CA LYS A 296 -7.71 12.29 -4.12
C LYS A 296 -6.91 11.81 -2.90
N LEU A 297 -7.17 10.59 -2.43
CA LEU A 297 -6.44 9.99 -1.32
C LEU A 297 -4.93 9.90 -1.62
N LEU A 298 -4.56 9.40 -2.81
CA LEU A 298 -3.16 9.33 -3.24
C LEU A 298 -2.53 10.72 -3.36
N TYR A 299 -3.29 11.70 -3.87
CA TYR A 299 -2.80 13.07 -3.98
C TYR A 299 -2.55 13.71 -2.61
N LYS A 300 -3.44 13.50 -1.64
CA LYS A 300 -3.20 13.93 -0.26
C LYS A 300 -1.95 13.27 0.35
N MET A 301 -1.67 12.01 0.00
CA MET A 301 -0.43 11.35 0.40
C MET A 301 0.79 12.02 -0.23
N GLU A 302 0.78 12.32 -1.53
CA GLU A 302 1.90 12.95 -2.24
C GLU A 302 2.16 14.40 -1.83
N THR A 303 1.14 15.10 -1.35
CA THR A 303 1.28 16.47 -0.82
C THR A 303 1.63 16.52 0.68
N GLY A 304 1.84 15.35 1.33
CA GLY A 304 2.13 15.31 2.77
C GLY A 304 0.92 15.60 3.67
N LYS A 305 -0.28 15.63 3.08
CA LYS A 305 -1.53 16.04 3.75
C LYS A 305 -2.49 14.89 4.05
N LEU A 306 -2.03 13.65 3.94
CA LEU A 306 -2.79 12.49 4.38
C LEU A 306 -2.68 12.38 5.91
N ILE A 307 -3.54 13.06 6.64
CA ILE A 307 -3.48 13.30 8.09
C ILE A 307 -2.36 14.31 8.42
N ASP A 308 -1.09 13.92 8.24
CA ASP A 308 0.12 14.75 8.36
C ASP A 308 1.25 14.17 7.49
N GLU A 309 2.39 14.84 7.49
CA GLU A 309 3.56 14.45 6.69
C GLU A 309 4.14 13.09 7.12
N PHE A 310 4.17 12.82 8.43
CA PHE A 310 4.62 11.52 8.96
C PHE A 310 3.75 10.39 8.43
N SER A 311 2.43 10.50 8.58
CA SER A 311 1.47 9.48 8.13
C SER A 311 1.51 9.27 6.62
N SER A 312 1.67 10.35 5.85
CA SER A 312 1.83 10.31 4.39
C SER A 312 3.08 9.55 3.99
N THR A 313 4.21 9.83 4.64
CA THR A 313 5.50 9.20 4.40
C THR A 313 5.47 7.72 4.74
N GLU A 314 4.96 7.36 5.92
CA GLU A 314 4.90 5.96 6.36
C GLU A 314 3.95 5.13 5.48
N LEU A 315 2.79 5.66 5.09
CA LEU A 315 1.92 4.95 4.17
C LEU A 315 2.57 4.76 2.80
N LYS A 316 3.24 5.77 2.26
CA LYS A 316 3.97 5.65 0.98
C LYS A 316 5.06 4.59 1.06
N ARG A 317 5.86 4.55 2.15
CA ARG A 317 6.86 3.51 2.41
C ARG A 317 6.26 2.11 2.46
N LEU A 318 5.18 1.93 3.21
CA LEU A 318 4.47 0.65 3.30
C LEU A 318 3.91 0.18 1.95
N LEU A 319 3.41 1.07 1.10
CA LEU A 319 2.96 0.73 -0.25
C LEU A 319 4.13 0.35 -1.18
N TYR A 320 5.32 0.86 -0.94
CA TYR A 320 6.54 0.49 -1.66
C TYR A 320 7.06 -0.90 -1.27
N LEU A 321 6.93 -1.29 0.00
CA LEU A 321 7.44 -2.54 0.57
C LEU A 321 6.77 -3.81 0.05
N SER A 322 6.03 -3.74 -1.05
CA SER A 322 5.34 -4.90 -1.60
C SER A 322 6.31 -6.02 -1.97
N GLU A 323 6.18 -7.18 -1.32
CA GLU A 323 7.01 -8.38 -1.55
C GLU A 323 7.01 -8.85 -3.01
N ARG A 324 5.92 -8.58 -3.70
CA ARG A 324 5.69 -9.06 -5.05
C ARG A 324 4.87 -8.08 -5.84
N ARG A 325 5.45 -7.54 -6.89
CA ARG A 325 4.69 -6.79 -7.90
C ARG A 325 3.77 -7.72 -8.66
N ILE A 326 2.47 -7.42 -8.62
CA ILE A 326 1.41 -8.21 -9.27
C ILE A 326 0.46 -7.29 -10.02
N ARG A 327 -0.29 -7.84 -10.98
CA ARG A 327 -1.35 -7.15 -11.71
C ARG A 327 -0.82 -5.84 -12.33
N TYR A 328 -1.40 -4.68 -12.04
CA TYR A 328 -0.94 -3.38 -12.55
C TYR A 328 0.59 -3.20 -12.42
N ALA A 329 1.14 -3.44 -11.26
CA ALA A 329 2.56 -3.19 -10.95
C ALA A 329 3.55 -4.22 -11.55
N SER A 330 3.06 -5.28 -12.21
CA SER A 330 3.91 -6.39 -12.64
C SER A 330 4.41 -6.31 -14.08
N HIS A 331 4.03 -5.27 -14.84
CA HIS A 331 4.48 -5.15 -16.23
C HIS A 331 5.99 -4.84 -16.30
N PRO A 332 6.75 -5.50 -17.21
CA PRO A 332 8.20 -5.28 -17.35
C PRO A 332 8.61 -3.81 -17.56
N ASN A 333 7.80 -3.01 -18.27
CA ASN A 333 8.06 -1.58 -18.46
C ASN A 333 8.12 -0.77 -17.16
N LEU A 334 7.67 -1.34 -16.03
CA LEU A 334 7.73 -0.71 -14.71
C LEU A 334 8.85 -1.28 -13.81
N HIS A 335 9.71 -2.18 -14.33
CA HIS A 335 10.75 -2.81 -13.52
C HIS A 335 11.80 -1.83 -13.00
N SER A 336 12.14 -0.79 -13.78
CA SER A 336 13.05 0.29 -13.37
C SER A 336 12.36 1.45 -12.63
N SER A 337 11.03 1.42 -12.50
CA SER A 337 10.25 2.45 -11.79
C SER A 337 10.04 2.08 -10.33
N ALA A 338 10.00 3.05 -9.43
CA ALA A 338 9.39 2.88 -8.13
C ALA A 338 7.87 2.81 -8.29
N VAL A 339 7.25 1.77 -7.74
CA VAL A 339 5.80 1.56 -7.81
C VAL A 339 5.26 1.30 -6.43
N TYR A 340 4.54 2.28 -5.93
CA TYR A 340 3.84 2.25 -4.64
C TYR A 340 2.41 1.82 -4.91
N PHE A 341 2.02 0.61 -4.53
CA PHE A 341 0.73 0.11 -5.01
C PHE A 341 -0.03 -0.76 -4.03
N LYS A 342 -1.35 -0.76 -4.23
CA LYS A 342 -2.26 -1.73 -3.62
C LYS A 342 -3.27 -2.20 -4.64
N THR A 343 -3.62 -3.48 -4.58
CA THR A 343 -4.63 -4.05 -5.46
C THR A 343 -5.60 -4.93 -4.69
N GLY A 344 -6.85 -4.97 -5.14
CA GLY A 344 -7.93 -5.76 -4.57
C GLY A 344 -8.71 -6.51 -5.65
N SER A 345 -8.98 -7.78 -5.45
CA SER A 345 -9.71 -8.63 -6.38
C SER A 345 -10.87 -9.34 -5.68
N LEU A 346 -12.03 -9.31 -6.31
CA LEU A 346 -13.22 -10.06 -5.93
C LEU A 346 -13.82 -10.69 -7.18
N TYR A 347 -13.63 -11.98 -7.37
CA TYR A 347 -14.26 -12.71 -8.47
C TYR A 347 -15.07 -13.89 -7.95
N SER A 348 -16.10 -14.25 -8.69
CA SER A 348 -16.93 -15.42 -8.43
C SER A 348 -17.41 -16.03 -9.73
N CYS A 349 -17.60 -17.34 -9.67
CA CYS A 349 -17.97 -18.17 -10.79
C CYS A 349 -19.36 -18.77 -10.60
N GLN A 350 -20.02 -19.05 -11.71
CA GLN A 350 -21.20 -19.88 -11.79
C GLN A 350 -21.00 -20.89 -12.93
N PRO A 351 -21.68 -22.07 -12.90
CA PRO A 351 -21.61 -23.01 -13.98
C PRO A 351 -22.03 -22.35 -15.30
N GLU A 352 -21.27 -22.57 -16.37
CA GLU A 352 -21.51 -22.04 -17.70
C GLU A 352 -20.94 -23.01 -18.73
N GLU A 353 -21.75 -23.42 -19.70
CA GLU A 353 -21.34 -24.35 -20.77
C GLU A 353 -20.25 -23.68 -21.65
N GLY A 354 -19.18 -24.43 -21.93
CA GLY A 354 -18.06 -23.93 -22.74
C GLY A 354 -17.12 -22.93 -22.07
N PHE A 355 -17.31 -22.64 -20.77
CA PHE A 355 -16.41 -21.73 -20.02
C PHE A 355 -15.92 -22.37 -18.73
N GLU A 356 -14.58 -22.44 -18.59
CA GLU A 356 -13.91 -22.82 -17.37
C GLU A 356 -13.41 -21.56 -16.63
N CYS A 357 -13.88 -21.39 -15.39
CA CYS A 357 -13.60 -20.21 -14.58
C CYS A 357 -12.22 -20.28 -13.94
N GLY A 358 -11.24 -19.64 -14.54
CA GLY A 358 -9.89 -19.51 -14.01
C GLY A 358 -9.74 -18.43 -12.93
N LYS A 359 -8.55 -18.36 -12.32
CA LYS A 359 -8.19 -17.32 -11.36
C LYS A 359 -8.26 -15.94 -12.04
N TYR A 360 -9.02 -15.01 -11.43
CA TYR A 360 -9.28 -13.65 -11.97
C TYR A 360 -10.08 -13.62 -13.27
N GLN A 361 -10.85 -14.66 -13.53
CA GLN A 361 -11.69 -14.81 -14.74
C GLN A 361 -13.14 -15.11 -14.38
N GLY A 362 -13.68 -14.46 -13.36
CA GLY A 362 -15.06 -14.67 -12.92
C GLY A 362 -16.08 -14.40 -14.03
N ASN A 363 -17.09 -15.27 -14.16
CA ASN A 363 -18.21 -15.09 -15.10
C ASN A 363 -19.50 -14.59 -14.42
N LYS A 364 -19.53 -14.51 -13.10
CA LYS A 364 -20.62 -13.90 -12.31
C LYS A 364 -20.22 -12.51 -11.77
N ARG A 365 -18.98 -12.37 -11.36
CA ARG A 365 -18.35 -11.14 -10.88
C ARG A 365 -16.84 -11.25 -11.10
N ASN A 366 -16.20 -10.18 -11.55
CA ASN A 366 -14.76 -10.18 -11.82
C ASN A 366 -14.12 -8.82 -11.51
N ILE A 367 -14.43 -8.31 -10.32
CA ILE A 367 -13.94 -6.99 -9.88
C ILE A 367 -12.43 -7.05 -9.62
N LEU A 368 -11.71 -6.10 -10.21
CA LEU A 368 -10.33 -5.78 -9.88
C LEU A 368 -10.18 -4.28 -9.68
N ALA A 369 -9.57 -3.89 -8.56
CA ALA A 369 -9.16 -2.52 -8.28
C ALA A 369 -7.64 -2.48 -8.13
N SER A 370 -7.00 -1.47 -8.73
CA SER A 370 -5.57 -1.18 -8.60
C SER A 370 -5.40 0.31 -8.36
N LEU A 371 -4.62 0.68 -7.35
CA LEU A 371 -4.12 2.03 -7.19
C LEU A 371 -2.59 1.98 -7.18
N ALA A 372 -1.95 2.98 -7.75
CA ALA A 372 -0.50 3.10 -7.73
C ALA A 372 -0.04 4.57 -7.82
N VAL A 373 1.09 4.84 -7.18
CA VAL A 373 2.00 5.94 -7.53
C VAL A 373 3.15 5.33 -8.30
N VAL A 374 3.56 5.96 -9.37
CA VAL A 374 4.68 5.52 -10.21
C VAL A 374 5.68 6.66 -10.35
N GLU A 375 6.91 6.42 -9.98
CA GLU A 375 8.06 7.30 -10.19
C GLU A 375 9.05 6.60 -11.13
N ALA A 376 9.34 7.18 -12.28
CA ALA A 376 10.12 6.54 -13.34
C ALA A 376 11.17 7.49 -13.96
N PRO A 377 12.47 7.13 -13.96
CA PRO A 377 13.06 5.99 -13.24
C PRO A 377 12.95 6.15 -11.72
N ALA A 378 13.26 5.09 -10.95
CA ALA A 378 13.01 5.07 -9.50
C ALA A 378 13.79 6.14 -8.73
N GLN A 379 15.09 6.32 -8.99
CA GLN A 379 15.95 7.19 -8.19
C GLN A 379 15.77 8.69 -8.52
N ASN A 380 15.71 9.04 -9.79
CA ASN A 380 15.54 10.42 -10.25
C ASN A 380 14.40 10.44 -11.27
N PRO A 381 13.14 10.53 -10.82
CA PRO A 381 12.01 10.37 -11.71
C PRO A 381 11.82 11.53 -12.65
N ASP A 382 11.86 11.25 -13.96
CA ASP A 382 11.39 12.15 -15.03
C ASP A 382 9.87 12.15 -15.10
N TYR A 383 9.26 11.03 -14.69
CA TYR A 383 7.81 10.84 -14.73
C TYR A 383 7.31 10.46 -13.35
N HIS A 384 6.36 11.24 -12.84
CA HIS A 384 5.68 11.01 -11.57
C HIS A 384 4.17 11.09 -11.79
N TYR A 385 3.44 10.00 -11.56
CA TYR A 385 2.00 10.00 -11.75
C TYR A 385 1.27 9.07 -10.80
N LEU A 386 0.05 9.44 -10.49
CA LEU A 386 -0.90 8.66 -9.71
C LEU A 386 -1.90 7.99 -10.66
N VAL A 387 -2.31 6.77 -10.35
CA VAL A 387 -3.28 6.06 -11.16
C VAL A 387 -4.18 5.18 -10.33
N VAL A 388 -5.46 5.20 -10.65
CA VAL A 388 -6.46 4.27 -10.12
C VAL A 388 -7.20 3.64 -11.30
N VAL A 389 -7.27 2.31 -11.29
CA VAL A 389 -8.02 1.52 -12.26
C VAL A 389 -8.96 0.60 -11.52
N GLN A 390 -10.24 0.64 -11.84
CA GLN A 390 -11.25 -0.32 -11.40
C GLN A 390 -11.92 -0.97 -12.61
N SER A 391 -12.21 -2.26 -12.55
CA SER A 391 -12.90 -2.98 -13.61
C SER A 391 -13.80 -4.10 -13.07
N ASN A 392 -14.80 -4.48 -13.89
CA ASN A 392 -15.62 -5.68 -13.66
C ASN A 392 -15.96 -6.32 -15.02
N VAL A 393 -14.93 -6.75 -15.76
CA VAL A 393 -15.09 -7.39 -17.07
C VAL A 393 -15.13 -8.89 -16.87
N LEU A 394 -16.24 -9.52 -17.24
CA LEU A 394 -16.48 -10.94 -17.03
C LEU A 394 -15.67 -11.79 -18.02
N ARG A 395 -15.32 -13.02 -17.62
CA ARG A 395 -14.60 -14.04 -18.40
C ARG A 395 -13.19 -13.67 -18.88
N VAL A 396 -12.75 -12.43 -18.66
CA VAL A 396 -11.42 -11.94 -19.02
C VAL A 396 -10.49 -12.04 -17.81
N ASN A 397 -9.22 -12.38 -18.02
CA ASN A 397 -8.23 -12.33 -16.93
C ASN A 397 -7.96 -10.89 -16.55
N SER A 398 -8.64 -10.41 -15.49
CA SER A 398 -8.55 -9.03 -15.03
C SER A 398 -7.14 -8.65 -14.55
N ALA A 399 -6.34 -9.62 -14.08
CA ALA A 399 -4.95 -9.35 -13.67
C ALA A 399 -4.06 -9.00 -14.88
N VAL A 400 -4.22 -9.73 -16.00
CA VAL A 400 -3.51 -9.45 -17.27
C VAL A 400 -4.03 -8.15 -17.89
N ALA A 401 -5.34 -7.91 -17.85
CA ALA A 401 -5.93 -6.68 -18.38
C ALA A 401 -5.36 -5.42 -17.68
N HIS A 402 -5.27 -5.42 -16.33
CA HIS A 402 -4.66 -4.31 -15.59
C HIS A 402 -3.16 -4.19 -15.83
N GLN A 403 -2.43 -5.31 -15.99
CA GLN A 403 -1.01 -5.29 -16.32
C GLN A 403 -0.78 -4.66 -17.71
N THR A 404 -1.56 -5.04 -18.71
CA THR A 404 -1.47 -4.46 -20.06
C THR A 404 -1.83 -2.98 -20.06
N LEU A 405 -2.87 -2.60 -19.34
CA LEU A 405 -3.28 -1.20 -19.22
C LEU A 405 -2.20 -0.35 -18.54
N ALA A 406 -1.49 -0.90 -17.54
CA ALA A 406 -0.35 -0.22 -16.91
C ALA A 406 0.74 0.17 -17.91
N ALA A 407 1.13 -0.75 -18.81
CA ALA A 407 2.11 -0.45 -19.86
C ALA A 407 1.64 0.64 -20.83
N ARG A 408 0.36 0.59 -21.21
CA ARG A 408 -0.23 1.59 -22.11
C ARG A 408 -0.31 2.97 -21.47
N ILE A 409 -0.72 3.04 -20.20
CA ILE A 409 -0.75 4.29 -19.43
C ILE A 409 0.67 4.85 -19.29
N HIS A 410 1.64 4.02 -18.88
CA HIS A 410 3.02 4.45 -18.75
C HIS A 410 3.58 5.02 -20.07
N LYS A 411 3.30 4.35 -21.20
CA LYS A 411 3.68 4.85 -22.53
C LYS A 411 2.98 6.17 -22.87
N LEU A 412 1.70 6.32 -22.52
CA LEU A 412 0.96 7.57 -22.72
C LEU A 412 1.62 8.71 -21.94
N ILE A 413 1.86 8.54 -20.64
CA ILE A 413 2.53 9.56 -19.80
C ILE A 413 3.86 9.97 -20.43
N LYS A 414 4.72 9.01 -20.77
CA LYS A 414 6.00 9.33 -21.45
C LYS A 414 5.81 10.14 -22.72
N SER A 415 4.80 9.83 -23.53
CA SER A 415 4.53 10.55 -24.77
C SER A 415 4.01 11.96 -24.58
N LEU A 416 3.47 12.30 -23.42
CA LEU A 416 3.02 13.67 -23.11
C LEU A 416 4.21 14.62 -22.85
N HIS A 417 5.34 14.08 -22.38
CA HIS A 417 6.55 14.84 -22.02
C HIS A 417 7.72 14.70 -23.02
N GLN A 418 7.57 13.92 -24.10
CA GLN A 418 8.61 13.71 -25.11
C GLN A 418 8.50 14.63 -26.33
N ASN A 419 7.47 15.51 -26.38
CA ASN A 419 7.20 16.38 -27.53
C ASN A 419 7.48 17.87 -27.25
N ASP A 420 8.24 18.17 -26.19
CA ASP A 420 8.71 19.52 -25.87
C ASP A 420 10.19 19.70 -26.21
#